data_a7b5a62b55f8f96131bfa2bb32921431
#
_entry.id   a7b5a62b55f8f96131bfa2bb32921431
#
_cell.length_a   1.000
_cell.length_b   1.000
_cell.length_c   1.000
_cell.angle_alpha   90.00
_cell.angle_beta   90.00
_cell.angle_gamma   90.00
#
_symmetry.space_group_name_H-M   'P 1'
#
loop_
_entity.id
_entity.type
_entity.pdbx_description
1 polymer ?
#
loop_
_entity_poly.entity_id
_entity_poly.type
_entity_poly.pdbx_seq_one_letter_code
_entity_poly.pdbx_strand_id
1 'polypeptide(L)'
;MKKLILLMSALLLAACGGPSAPERGEGYDVAEQNYRELHHRLLVMDSHLDTPANLSNPDFDILADNPSKLGRVQVDLPKMERGGLDGGFWVIYTPQGPLNVTSYEAAKLAALKRSDEILQLIEMHPNEFELATTADDAERIAASGKKIVYKSIENSYPLGTDLGMIEEFYNRGVRLIGPVHFMDNQFADSATDLSASDLGGLTPLGEELIREANRLGMMIDASHAADSALEAIMEVSSTPVVLSHTGVSSLYDHPRNISDDLLRKVAADGGVIQINALGAYIEDLEPPAERVEAMQALSEEFSGISPFDLSSNERERYLARRQEINETYPMPLSSFDVFMDQMLHALAIVGPDHVGMGADWDGGGGVAGMEDVSDLPKVTERLLEEGYSKEDLEKIWGGNLLRIMRQAEAAKQN
;
A
#
# COMPACT_ATOMS: atom_id res chain seq x y z
N MET A 1 -69.46 11.27 -40.91
CA MET A 1 -68.96 10.15 -40.12
C MET A 1 -67.56 9.81 -40.64
N LYS A 2 -66.51 10.42 -40.02
CA LYS A 2 -65.08 10.12 -40.30
C LYS A 2 -64.48 9.58 -39.05
N LYS A 3 -64.04 8.31 -39.05
CA LYS A 3 -63.34 7.65 -37.97
C LYS A 3 -61.90 8.15 -37.96
N LEU A 4 -61.48 8.73 -36.83
CA LEU A 4 -60.08 9.13 -36.54
C LEU A 4 -59.36 7.92 -35.95
N ILE A 5 -58.31 7.41 -36.64
CA ILE A 5 -57.46 6.35 -36.19
C ILE A 5 -56.31 7.03 -35.49
N LEU A 6 -56.18 6.78 -34.15
CA LEU A 6 -55.05 7.20 -33.35
C LEU A 6 -53.94 6.17 -33.47
N LEU A 7 -52.80 6.52 -34.08
CA LEU A 7 -51.57 5.75 -34.03
C LEU A 7 -50.86 6.08 -32.70
N MET A 8 -50.77 5.10 -31.84
CA MET A 8 -49.85 5.12 -30.69
C MET A 8 -48.45 4.70 -31.16
N SER A 9 -47.52 5.63 -31.21
CA SER A 9 -46.09 5.33 -31.37
C SER A 9 -45.54 4.90 -30.02
N ALA A 10 -45.16 3.65 -29.88
CA ALA A 10 -44.41 3.16 -28.73
C ALA A 10 -42.95 3.58 -28.90
N LEU A 11 -42.46 4.49 -28.04
CA LEU A 11 -41.05 4.76 -27.87
C LEU A 11 -40.43 3.57 -27.10
N LEU A 12 -39.61 2.79 -27.78
CA LEU A 12 -38.69 1.87 -27.10
C LEU A 12 -37.55 2.70 -26.45
N LEU A 13 -37.58 2.85 -25.14
CA LEU A 13 -36.41 3.24 -24.36
C LEU A 13 -35.45 2.03 -24.36
N ALA A 14 -34.36 2.13 -25.11
CA ALA A 14 -33.22 1.26 -24.94
C ALA A 14 -32.55 1.65 -23.61
N ALA A 15 -32.76 0.85 -22.57
CA ALA A 15 -31.99 0.92 -21.37
C ALA A 15 -30.54 0.45 -21.70
N CYS A 16 -29.59 1.37 -21.64
CA CYS A 16 -28.17 1.02 -21.58
C CYS A 16 -27.96 0.27 -20.26
N GLY A 17 -27.91 -1.05 -20.32
CA GLY A 17 -27.49 -1.89 -19.22
C GLY A 17 -26.01 -1.65 -18.98
N GLY A 18 -25.66 -1.02 -17.85
CA GLY A 18 -24.34 -1.11 -17.27
C GLY A 18 -24.00 -2.59 -16.97
N PRO A 19 -22.72 -2.93 -16.77
CA PRO A 19 -22.34 -4.29 -16.43
C PRO A 19 -23.14 -4.73 -15.20
N SER A 20 -23.90 -5.82 -15.35
CA SER A 20 -24.60 -6.46 -14.23
C SER A 20 -23.55 -6.92 -13.24
N ALA A 21 -23.76 -6.61 -11.96
CA ALA A 21 -23.01 -7.25 -10.89
C ALA A 21 -22.94 -8.76 -11.15
N PRO A 22 -21.79 -9.41 -10.86
CA PRO A 22 -21.65 -10.84 -11.07
C PRO A 22 -22.82 -11.56 -10.38
N GLU A 23 -23.40 -12.54 -11.07
CA GLU A 23 -24.43 -13.40 -10.47
C GLU A 23 -23.83 -14.01 -9.19
N ARG A 24 -24.47 -13.73 -8.05
CA ARG A 24 -24.04 -14.25 -6.75
C ARG A 24 -23.99 -15.76 -6.86
N GLY A 25 -22.79 -16.34 -6.76
CA GLY A 25 -22.63 -17.77 -6.60
C GLY A 25 -23.49 -18.28 -5.45
N GLU A 26 -23.86 -19.57 -5.46
CA GLU A 26 -24.69 -20.19 -4.43
C GLU A 26 -24.18 -19.75 -3.05
N GLY A 27 -25.02 -19.02 -2.30
CA GLY A 27 -24.64 -18.34 -1.08
C GLY A 27 -24.04 -19.32 -0.08
N TYR A 28 -22.80 -19.09 0.28
CA TYR A 28 -22.19 -19.79 1.40
C TYR A 28 -22.93 -19.40 2.66
N ASP A 29 -23.38 -20.38 3.41
CA ASP A 29 -24.00 -20.15 4.72
C ASP A 29 -22.88 -19.80 5.71
N VAL A 30 -22.71 -18.49 5.96
CA VAL A 30 -21.67 -17.92 6.86
C VAL A 30 -21.81 -18.51 8.28
N ALA A 31 -23.01 -18.98 8.66
CA ALA A 31 -23.26 -19.59 9.95
C ALA A 31 -22.59 -20.97 10.12
N GLU A 32 -22.31 -21.71 9.05
CA GLU A 32 -21.66 -23.04 9.11
C GLU A 32 -20.15 -22.99 8.83
N GLN A 33 -19.62 -21.92 8.19
CA GLN A 33 -18.18 -21.78 7.95
C GLN A 33 -17.50 -20.93 9.02
N ASN A 34 -16.58 -21.54 9.75
CA ASN A 34 -15.65 -20.81 10.59
C ASN A 34 -14.74 -19.96 9.69
N TYR A 35 -15.12 -18.69 9.43
CA TYR A 35 -14.39 -17.77 8.56
C TYR A 35 -12.92 -17.63 8.96
N ARG A 36 -12.60 -17.78 10.25
CA ARG A 36 -11.22 -17.78 10.75
C ARG A 36 -10.45 -18.99 10.23
N GLU A 37 -11.08 -20.17 10.24
CA GLU A 37 -10.47 -21.39 9.73
C GLU A 37 -10.26 -21.31 8.21
N LEU A 38 -11.19 -20.71 7.46
CA LEU A 38 -11.03 -20.44 6.05
C LEU A 38 -9.88 -19.45 5.82
N HIS A 39 -9.86 -18.32 6.56
CA HIS A 39 -8.83 -17.30 6.45
C HIS A 39 -7.43 -17.89 6.64
N HIS A 40 -7.22 -18.70 7.69
CA HIS A 40 -5.92 -19.37 7.95
C HIS A 40 -5.54 -20.45 6.94
N ARG A 41 -6.40 -20.80 5.98
CA ARG A 41 -6.08 -21.68 4.84
C ARG A 41 -5.79 -20.93 3.55
N LEU A 42 -6.06 -19.63 3.51
CA LEU A 42 -5.67 -18.76 2.40
C LEU A 42 -4.20 -18.41 2.52
N LEU A 43 -3.59 -18.05 1.41
CA LEU A 43 -2.29 -17.38 1.41
C LEU A 43 -2.53 -15.88 1.60
N VAL A 44 -2.33 -15.41 2.83
CA VAL A 44 -2.64 -14.04 3.24
C VAL A 44 -1.38 -13.18 3.16
N MET A 45 -1.38 -12.21 2.28
CA MET A 45 -0.26 -11.30 2.07
C MET A 45 -0.72 -9.84 2.10
N ASP A 46 0.14 -8.97 2.60
CA ASP A 46 -0.03 -7.51 2.51
C ASP A 46 1.09 -6.90 1.65
N SER A 47 0.73 -5.96 0.80
CA SER A 47 1.68 -5.35 -0.15
C SER A 47 2.52 -4.23 0.46
N HIS A 48 2.23 -3.77 1.69
CA HIS A 48 2.92 -2.63 2.29
C HIS A 48 3.03 -2.74 3.82
N LEU A 49 4.21 -3.19 4.28
CA LEU A 49 4.53 -3.38 5.70
C LEU A 49 5.74 -2.51 6.06
N ASP A 50 5.52 -1.40 6.76
CA ASP A 50 6.58 -0.51 7.26
C ASP A 50 7.26 -1.04 8.54
N THR A 51 6.96 -2.26 8.92
CA THR A 51 7.56 -2.97 10.06
C THR A 51 9.09 -2.84 10.14
N PRO A 52 9.85 -2.81 9.02
CA PRO A 52 11.27 -2.58 9.07
C PRO A 52 11.68 -1.28 9.77
N ALA A 53 10.81 -0.27 9.85
CA ALA A 53 11.10 0.96 10.60
C ALA A 53 11.37 0.69 12.08
N ASN A 54 10.75 -0.36 12.65
CA ASN A 54 10.91 -0.76 14.04
C ASN A 54 12.23 -1.49 14.32
N LEU A 55 12.91 -2.07 13.30
CA LEU A 55 14.10 -2.90 13.46
C LEU A 55 15.32 -2.14 14.05
N SER A 56 15.35 -0.82 13.89
CA SER A 56 16.40 0.02 14.51
C SER A 56 16.10 0.35 15.99
N ASN A 57 14.90 0.02 16.51
CA ASN A 57 14.55 0.25 17.91
C ASN A 57 15.03 -0.91 18.78
N PRO A 58 15.92 -0.69 19.77
CA PRO A 58 16.46 -1.76 20.61
C PRO A 58 15.39 -2.43 21.51
N ASP A 59 14.24 -1.77 21.71
CA ASP A 59 13.15 -2.28 22.54
C ASP A 59 12.13 -3.10 21.71
N PHE A 60 12.31 -3.18 20.38
CA PHE A 60 11.47 -3.96 19.50
C PHE A 60 12.00 -5.39 19.37
N ASP A 61 11.15 -6.35 19.68
CA ASP A 61 11.38 -7.77 19.43
C ASP A 61 10.27 -8.33 18.55
N ILE A 62 10.59 -8.69 17.32
CA ILE A 62 9.62 -9.24 16.34
C ILE A 62 8.98 -10.55 16.82
N LEU A 63 9.63 -11.30 17.72
CA LEU A 63 9.11 -12.54 18.27
C LEU A 63 8.21 -12.33 19.50
N ALA A 64 8.21 -11.13 20.09
CA ALA A 64 7.38 -10.80 21.23
C ALA A 64 6.04 -10.17 20.80
N ASP A 65 5.02 -10.34 21.64
CA ASP A 65 3.73 -9.64 21.49
C ASP A 65 3.89 -8.19 21.98
N ASN A 66 4.26 -7.31 21.06
CA ASN A 66 4.49 -5.89 21.38
C ASN A 66 3.14 -5.18 21.57
N PRO A 67 3.05 -4.17 22.45
CA PRO A 67 1.82 -3.44 22.66
C PRO A 67 1.29 -2.82 21.36
N SER A 68 0.11 -3.24 20.93
CA SER A 68 -0.61 -2.64 19.81
C SER A 68 -1.33 -1.39 20.31
N LYS A 69 -0.87 -0.23 19.84
CA LYS A 69 -1.62 1.03 19.85
C LYS A 69 -1.32 1.70 18.55
N LEU A 70 -2.29 2.36 17.93
CA LEU A 70 -2.09 3.11 16.71
C LEU A 70 -0.86 4.03 16.80
N GLY A 71 0.04 3.89 15.83
CA GLY A 71 1.34 4.53 15.82
C GLY A 71 2.43 3.76 16.59
N ARG A 72 2.18 2.51 16.99
CA ARG A 72 3.15 1.57 17.57
C ARG A 72 3.18 0.28 16.75
N VAL A 73 3.72 -0.80 17.31
CA VAL A 73 3.91 -2.06 16.60
C VAL A 73 2.58 -2.73 16.24
N GLN A 74 2.29 -2.78 14.94
CA GLN A 74 1.10 -3.42 14.39
C GLN A 74 1.40 -4.80 13.80
N VAL A 75 2.69 -5.08 13.52
CA VAL A 75 3.16 -6.35 12.96
C VAL A 75 4.26 -6.92 13.84
N ASP A 76 4.02 -8.08 14.41
CA ASP A 76 4.99 -8.96 15.05
C ASP A 76 4.55 -10.41 14.86
N LEU A 77 5.43 -11.38 15.11
CA LEU A 77 5.14 -12.78 14.84
C LEU A 77 3.87 -13.27 15.55
N PRO A 78 3.63 -13.00 16.86
CA PRO A 78 2.38 -13.40 17.52
C PRO A 78 1.12 -12.80 16.89
N LYS A 79 1.16 -11.53 16.42
CA LYS A 79 0.03 -10.91 15.71
C LYS A 79 -0.18 -11.50 14.33
N MET A 80 0.92 -11.74 13.57
CA MET A 80 0.86 -12.44 12.27
C MET A 80 0.24 -13.82 12.41
N GLU A 81 0.58 -14.58 13.47
CA GLU A 81 -0.01 -15.89 13.75
C GLU A 81 -1.50 -15.78 14.06
N ARG A 82 -1.91 -14.87 14.96
CA ARG A 82 -3.31 -14.67 15.31
C ARG A 82 -4.16 -14.22 14.13
N GLY A 83 -3.60 -13.33 13.28
CA GLY A 83 -4.27 -12.77 12.12
C GLY A 83 -4.16 -13.60 10.86
N GLY A 84 -3.40 -14.71 10.88
CA GLY A 84 -3.21 -15.55 9.71
C GLY A 84 -2.39 -14.88 8.60
N LEU A 85 -1.66 -13.79 8.89
CA LEU A 85 -0.78 -13.14 7.92
C LEU A 85 0.43 -14.03 7.63
N ASP A 86 0.56 -14.50 6.38
CA ASP A 86 1.71 -15.30 5.96
C ASP A 86 2.93 -14.43 5.65
N GLY A 87 2.74 -13.17 5.29
CA GLY A 87 3.82 -12.22 5.05
C GLY A 87 3.43 -11.12 4.08
N GLY A 88 4.40 -10.55 3.38
CA GLY A 88 4.16 -9.46 2.44
C GLY A 88 5.42 -8.71 2.04
N PHE A 89 5.23 -7.48 1.57
CA PHE A 89 6.31 -6.61 1.14
C PHE A 89 6.78 -5.72 2.29
N TRP A 90 7.99 -5.98 2.77
CA TRP A 90 8.68 -5.23 3.81
C TRP A 90 9.40 -4.04 3.21
N VAL A 91 8.98 -2.86 3.65
CA VAL A 91 9.31 -1.60 2.99
C VAL A 91 10.68 -1.06 3.38
N ILE A 92 11.47 -0.70 2.39
CA ILE A 92 12.66 0.13 2.54
C ILE A 92 12.21 1.56 2.21
N TYR A 93 11.84 2.31 3.25
CA TYR A 93 11.49 3.72 3.17
C TYR A 93 12.65 4.59 3.64
N THR A 94 12.84 5.74 2.97
CA THR A 94 13.74 6.81 3.40
C THR A 94 13.07 8.16 3.21
N PRO A 95 13.10 9.05 4.23
CA PRO A 95 12.60 10.40 4.08
C PRO A 95 13.33 11.14 2.96
N GLN A 96 12.60 11.90 2.18
CA GLN A 96 13.16 12.75 1.14
C GLN A 96 13.78 14.01 1.75
N GLY A 97 14.95 14.39 1.25
CA GLY A 97 15.62 15.65 1.52
C GLY A 97 15.74 16.48 0.23
N PRO A 98 16.55 17.54 0.24
CA PRO A 98 16.84 18.33 -0.97
C PRO A 98 17.41 17.48 -2.12
N LEU A 99 17.03 17.80 -3.35
CA LEU A 99 17.47 17.08 -4.56
C LEU A 99 18.93 17.43 -4.89
N ASN A 100 19.88 16.88 -4.15
CA ASN A 100 21.32 17.07 -4.34
C ASN A 100 22.13 15.83 -3.92
N VAL A 101 23.37 15.76 -4.41
CA VAL A 101 24.24 14.60 -4.20
C VAL A 101 24.46 14.25 -2.74
N THR A 102 24.64 15.23 -1.85
CA THR A 102 24.88 14.97 -0.42
C THR A 102 23.68 14.31 0.24
N SER A 103 22.48 14.80 -0.08
CA SER A 103 21.23 14.25 0.48
C SER A 103 20.91 12.88 -0.11
N TYR A 104 21.17 12.67 -1.40
CA TYR A 104 21.03 11.35 -2.03
C TYR A 104 21.95 10.30 -1.40
N GLU A 105 23.22 10.65 -1.16
CA GLU A 105 24.18 9.72 -0.53
C GLU A 105 23.77 9.35 0.92
N ALA A 106 23.26 10.32 1.68
CA ALA A 106 22.75 10.04 3.01
C ALA A 106 21.52 9.11 2.98
N ALA A 107 20.58 9.35 2.07
CA ALA A 107 19.39 8.51 1.89
C ALA A 107 19.77 7.10 1.38
N LYS A 108 20.71 7.00 0.45
CA LYS A 108 21.24 5.72 -0.04
C LYS A 108 21.82 4.87 1.08
N LEU A 109 22.65 5.46 1.95
CA LEU A 109 23.21 4.74 3.10
C LEU A 109 22.11 4.27 4.06
N ALA A 110 21.08 5.07 4.29
CA ALA A 110 19.93 4.70 5.11
C ALA A 110 19.13 3.55 4.48
N ALA A 111 18.88 3.59 3.17
CA ALA A 111 18.16 2.53 2.45
C ALA A 111 18.94 1.20 2.46
N LEU A 112 20.26 1.26 2.22
CA LEU A 112 21.12 0.06 2.30
C LEU A 112 21.12 -0.53 3.70
N LYS A 113 21.27 0.32 4.74
CA LYS A 113 21.19 -0.11 6.14
C LYS A 113 19.85 -0.79 6.44
N ARG A 114 18.71 -0.22 6.00
CA ARG A 114 17.39 -0.83 6.19
C ARG A 114 17.29 -2.17 5.49
N SER A 115 17.81 -2.28 4.26
CA SER A 115 17.88 -3.56 3.55
C SER A 115 18.70 -4.62 4.30
N ASP A 116 19.82 -4.20 4.92
CA ASP A 116 20.65 -5.09 5.72
C ASP A 116 19.98 -5.50 7.03
N GLU A 117 19.25 -4.60 7.71
CA GLU A 117 18.48 -4.89 8.92
C GLU A 117 17.41 -5.98 8.66
N ILE A 118 16.71 -5.92 7.51
CA ILE A 118 15.75 -6.96 7.11
C ILE A 118 16.47 -8.31 6.95
N LEU A 119 17.60 -8.34 6.25
CA LEU A 119 18.36 -9.58 6.05
C LEU A 119 18.90 -10.13 7.38
N GLN A 120 19.41 -9.28 8.26
CA GLN A 120 19.90 -9.68 9.59
C GLN A 120 18.77 -10.30 10.43
N LEU A 121 17.56 -9.73 10.38
CA LEU A 121 16.42 -10.32 11.08
C LEU A 121 16.14 -11.73 10.58
N ILE A 122 16.11 -11.96 9.25
CA ILE A 122 15.87 -13.27 8.66
C ILE A 122 16.99 -14.26 9.06
N GLU A 123 18.24 -13.80 9.05
CA GLU A 123 19.40 -14.62 9.46
C GLU A 123 19.37 -14.98 10.94
N MET A 124 18.87 -14.09 11.81
CA MET A 124 18.71 -14.35 13.25
C MET A 124 17.52 -15.28 13.53
N HIS A 125 16.48 -15.27 12.71
CA HIS A 125 15.24 -16.02 12.89
C HIS A 125 14.88 -16.89 11.67
N PRO A 126 15.79 -17.82 11.24
CA PRO A 126 15.62 -18.57 9.99
C PRO A 126 14.54 -19.66 10.07
N ASN A 127 14.00 -19.94 11.26
CA ASN A 127 12.88 -20.85 11.43
C ASN A 127 11.53 -20.16 11.30
N GLU A 128 11.48 -18.85 11.51
CA GLU A 128 10.28 -18.02 11.54
C GLU A 128 10.09 -17.23 10.24
N PHE A 129 11.18 -16.74 9.63
CA PHE A 129 11.15 -15.87 8.44
C PHE A 129 12.03 -16.42 7.32
N GLU A 130 11.61 -16.14 6.08
CA GLU A 130 12.42 -16.46 4.90
C GLU A 130 12.27 -15.39 3.81
N LEU A 131 13.41 -15.00 3.20
CA LEU A 131 13.41 -14.05 2.08
C LEU A 131 12.81 -14.72 0.85
N ALA A 132 11.79 -14.11 0.28
CA ALA A 132 11.20 -14.47 -0.99
C ALA A 132 11.72 -13.57 -2.11
N THR A 133 12.03 -14.13 -3.25
CA THR A 133 12.56 -13.41 -4.43
C THR A 133 11.87 -13.78 -5.72
N THR A 134 10.99 -14.79 -5.69
CA THR A 134 10.11 -15.19 -6.79
C THR A 134 8.68 -15.35 -6.31
N ALA A 135 7.72 -15.28 -7.23
CA ALA A 135 6.31 -15.47 -6.88
C ALA A 135 6.05 -16.88 -6.28
N ASP A 136 6.76 -17.90 -6.76
CA ASP A 136 6.60 -19.28 -6.28
C ASP A 136 7.20 -19.50 -4.88
N ASP A 137 8.08 -18.60 -4.41
CA ASP A 137 8.61 -18.65 -3.05
C ASP A 137 7.50 -18.46 -2.00
N ALA A 138 6.45 -17.66 -2.30
CA ALA A 138 5.38 -17.39 -1.34
C ALA A 138 4.69 -18.69 -0.88
N GLU A 139 4.20 -19.50 -1.81
CA GLU A 139 3.53 -20.76 -1.49
C GLU A 139 4.48 -21.77 -0.82
N ARG A 140 5.72 -21.83 -1.28
CA ARG A 140 6.75 -22.72 -0.71
C ARG A 140 7.08 -22.35 0.74
N ILE A 141 7.27 -21.06 1.02
CA ILE A 141 7.61 -20.55 2.36
C ILE A 141 6.42 -20.74 3.31
N ALA A 142 5.22 -20.34 2.92
CA ALA A 142 4.02 -20.53 3.72
C ALA A 142 3.78 -22.02 4.05
N ALA A 143 3.97 -22.93 3.07
CA ALA A 143 3.85 -24.35 3.29
C ALA A 143 4.89 -24.92 4.28
N SER A 144 6.01 -24.23 4.49
CA SER A 144 7.01 -24.59 5.51
C SER A 144 6.67 -24.09 6.91
N GLY A 145 5.62 -23.26 7.07
CA GLY A 145 5.20 -22.62 8.31
C GLY A 145 5.97 -21.35 8.67
N LYS A 146 6.82 -20.84 7.74
CA LYS A 146 7.54 -19.59 7.92
C LYS A 146 6.77 -18.39 7.35
N LYS A 147 7.15 -17.19 7.81
CA LYS A 147 6.63 -15.93 7.29
C LYS A 147 7.41 -15.47 6.07
N ILE A 148 6.68 -15.01 5.06
CA ILE A 148 7.20 -14.57 3.77
C ILE A 148 7.70 -13.14 3.89
N VAL A 149 8.95 -12.89 3.51
CA VAL A 149 9.52 -11.55 3.45
C VAL A 149 9.91 -11.23 2.02
N TYR A 150 9.07 -10.50 1.29
CA TYR A 150 9.49 -9.76 0.10
C TYR A 150 10.03 -8.40 0.52
N LYS A 151 10.87 -7.79 -0.30
CA LYS A 151 11.35 -6.42 -0.08
C LYS A 151 10.84 -5.48 -1.15
N SER A 152 10.43 -4.29 -0.73
CA SER A 152 10.09 -3.18 -1.60
C SER A 152 10.93 -1.95 -1.29
N ILE A 153 11.08 -1.06 -2.28
CA ILE A 153 11.52 0.32 -2.07
C ILE A 153 10.32 1.22 -2.30
N GLU A 154 9.96 1.95 -1.26
CA GLU A 154 9.06 3.09 -1.35
C GLU A 154 9.89 4.35 -1.45
N ASN A 155 9.61 5.18 -2.46
CA ASN A 155 10.41 6.35 -2.79
C ASN A 155 11.82 6.03 -3.34
N SER A 156 11.99 6.13 -4.64
CA SER A 156 13.29 5.91 -5.30
C SER A 156 14.30 7.06 -5.10
N TYR A 157 13.95 8.09 -4.32
CA TYR A 157 14.85 9.20 -3.96
C TYR A 157 16.27 8.75 -3.54
N PRO A 158 16.47 7.66 -2.74
CA PRO A 158 17.80 7.19 -2.36
C PRO A 158 18.69 6.70 -3.51
N LEU A 159 18.12 6.42 -4.68
CA LEU A 159 18.90 6.04 -5.86
C LEU A 159 19.71 7.24 -6.43
N GLY A 160 19.35 8.47 -6.04
CA GLY A 160 19.93 9.67 -6.63
C GLY A 160 19.67 9.69 -8.14
N THR A 161 20.74 9.82 -8.92
CA THR A 161 20.70 9.74 -10.39
C THR A 161 21.45 8.51 -10.92
N ASP A 162 21.80 7.57 -10.06
CA ASP A 162 22.53 6.35 -10.40
C ASP A 162 21.58 5.15 -10.51
N LEU A 163 21.12 4.89 -11.73
CA LEU A 163 20.22 3.76 -12.01
C LEU A 163 20.87 2.38 -11.78
N GLY A 164 22.20 2.29 -11.68
CA GLY A 164 22.87 1.05 -11.26
C GLY A 164 22.49 0.60 -9.85
N MET A 165 21.97 1.51 -9.03
CA MET A 165 21.44 1.18 -7.72
C MET A 165 20.18 0.32 -7.77
N ILE A 166 19.42 0.32 -8.87
CA ILE A 166 18.26 -0.57 -9.05
C ILE A 166 18.72 -2.03 -9.04
N GLU A 167 19.77 -2.34 -9.79
CA GLU A 167 20.35 -3.69 -9.83
C GLU A 167 20.97 -4.09 -8.48
N GLU A 168 21.62 -3.14 -7.77
CA GLU A 168 22.13 -3.36 -6.40
C GLU A 168 20.99 -3.79 -5.45
N PHE A 169 19.85 -3.06 -5.43
CA PHE A 169 18.70 -3.41 -4.60
C PHE A 169 18.00 -4.69 -5.07
N TYR A 170 17.91 -4.92 -6.38
CA TYR A 170 17.42 -6.19 -6.93
C TYR A 170 18.23 -7.38 -6.41
N ASN A 171 19.56 -7.27 -6.44
CA ASN A 171 20.47 -8.31 -5.95
C ASN A 171 20.37 -8.51 -4.43
N ARG A 172 19.90 -7.49 -3.68
CA ARG A 172 19.57 -7.56 -2.26
C ARG A 172 18.16 -8.09 -1.97
N GLY A 173 17.44 -8.54 -3.00
CA GLY A 173 16.12 -9.18 -2.89
C GLY A 173 14.92 -8.25 -3.05
N VAL A 174 15.09 -6.99 -3.44
CA VAL A 174 13.96 -6.08 -3.73
C VAL A 174 13.24 -6.55 -4.99
N ARG A 175 11.89 -6.55 -4.96
CA ARG A 175 11.03 -7.01 -6.07
C ARG A 175 9.90 -6.04 -6.43
N LEU A 176 9.71 -4.98 -5.65
CA LEU A 176 8.73 -3.93 -5.89
C LEU A 176 9.41 -2.57 -5.69
N ILE A 177 9.21 -1.62 -6.60
CA ILE A 177 9.85 -0.31 -6.55
C ILE A 177 8.87 0.81 -6.92
N GLY A 178 8.76 1.82 -6.03
CA GLY A 178 7.97 3.02 -6.24
C GLY A 178 8.87 4.23 -6.55
N PRO A 179 8.55 5.05 -7.58
CA PRO A 179 9.42 6.16 -7.98
C PRO A 179 9.41 7.33 -7.01
N VAL A 180 8.30 7.58 -6.31
CA VAL A 180 8.05 8.82 -5.55
C VAL A 180 7.28 8.55 -4.26
N HIS A 181 7.34 9.50 -3.28
CA HIS A 181 6.53 9.47 -2.06
C HIS A 181 5.78 10.81 -1.89
N PHE A 182 5.92 11.55 -0.80
CA PHE A 182 5.14 12.76 -0.50
C PHE A 182 5.53 14.02 -1.28
N MET A 183 6.68 14.05 -1.90
CA MET A 183 7.17 15.22 -2.64
C MET A 183 7.71 14.79 -4.00
N ASP A 184 7.55 15.66 -4.99
CA ASP A 184 8.19 15.52 -6.30
C ASP A 184 9.68 15.27 -6.12
N ASN A 185 10.21 14.36 -6.93
CA ASN A 185 11.63 14.05 -6.87
C ASN A 185 12.24 14.00 -8.28
N GLN A 186 13.46 13.50 -8.41
CA GLN A 186 14.15 13.42 -9.69
C GLN A 186 13.51 12.45 -10.69
N PHE A 187 12.50 11.65 -10.29
CA PHE A 187 11.87 10.62 -11.12
C PHE A 187 10.44 10.95 -11.53
N ALA A 188 9.62 11.48 -10.59
CA ALA A 188 8.18 11.62 -10.82
C ALA A 188 7.54 12.72 -9.97
N ASP A 189 6.37 13.17 -10.41
CA ASP A 189 5.45 13.99 -9.64
C ASP A 189 4.74 13.14 -8.58
N SER A 190 4.63 13.70 -7.38
CA SER A 190 3.91 13.14 -6.24
C SER A 190 2.46 13.61 -6.22
N ALA A 191 1.55 12.74 -5.85
CA ALA A 191 0.14 13.08 -5.66
C ALA A 191 -0.09 14.14 -4.56
N THR A 192 0.84 14.28 -3.61
CA THR A 192 0.69 15.15 -2.44
C THR A 192 1.62 16.36 -2.42
N ASP A 193 2.49 16.51 -3.42
CA ASP A 193 3.31 17.73 -3.53
C ASP A 193 2.44 18.88 -4.05
N LEU A 194 2.24 19.88 -3.21
CA LEU A 194 1.50 21.11 -3.54
C LEU A 194 2.43 22.21 -4.04
N SER A 195 3.72 21.92 -4.25
CA SER A 195 4.64 22.88 -4.85
C SER A 195 4.25 23.15 -6.30
N ALA A 196 4.68 24.31 -6.83
CA ALA A 196 4.35 24.67 -8.21
C ALA A 196 5.24 23.94 -9.25
N SER A 197 6.03 22.96 -8.85
CA SER A 197 6.81 22.13 -9.78
C SER A 197 5.86 21.12 -10.42
N ASP A 198 5.70 21.22 -11.72
CA ASP A 198 5.02 20.25 -12.56
C ASP A 198 6.10 19.65 -13.46
N LEU A 199 6.48 18.40 -13.19
CA LEU A 199 7.49 17.69 -13.98
C LEU A 199 6.87 17.03 -15.22
N GLY A 200 5.55 17.13 -15.36
CA GLY A 200 4.79 16.51 -16.45
C GLY A 200 4.51 15.02 -16.22
N GLY A 201 4.45 14.62 -14.96
CA GLY A 201 4.21 13.25 -14.53
C GLY A 201 5.50 12.49 -14.27
N LEU A 202 6.08 11.87 -15.28
CA LEU A 202 7.34 11.11 -15.19
C LEU A 202 8.47 11.86 -15.87
N THR A 203 9.61 12.04 -15.20
CA THR A 203 10.79 12.62 -15.81
C THR A 203 11.46 11.63 -16.77
N PRO A 204 12.37 12.10 -17.69
CA PRO A 204 13.16 11.16 -18.50
C PRO A 204 13.96 10.15 -17.66
N LEU A 205 14.46 10.55 -16.47
CA LEU A 205 15.15 9.65 -15.55
C LEU A 205 14.17 8.66 -14.91
N GLY A 206 12.93 9.09 -14.63
CA GLY A 206 11.85 8.23 -14.18
C GLY A 206 11.46 7.18 -15.21
N GLU A 207 11.38 7.55 -16.50
CA GLU A 207 11.15 6.57 -17.56
C GLU A 207 12.26 5.51 -17.63
N GLU A 208 13.52 5.92 -17.46
CA GLU A 208 14.65 4.98 -17.43
C GLU A 208 14.60 4.09 -16.20
N LEU A 209 14.17 4.60 -15.02
CA LEU A 209 13.95 3.80 -13.82
C LEU A 209 12.91 2.70 -14.07
N ILE A 210 11.76 3.05 -14.66
CA ILE A 210 10.69 2.07 -14.96
C ILE A 210 11.20 0.99 -15.93
N ARG A 211 11.90 1.39 -17.01
CA ARG A 211 12.45 0.44 -17.98
C ARG A 211 13.49 -0.49 -17.36
N GLU A 212 14.37 0.04 -16.50
CA GLU A 212 15.40 -0.77 -15.85
C GLU A 212 14.80 -1.74 -14.82
N ALA A 213 13.82 -1.30 -14.03
CA ALA A 213 13.08 -2.18 -13.12
C ALA A 213 12.37 -3.30 -13.87
N ASN A 214 11.69 -3.00 -14.99
CA ASN A 214 11.08 -4.01 -15.85
C ASN A 214 12.14 -4.97 -16.44
N ARG A 215 13.30 -4.45 -16.90
CA ARG A 215 14.40 -5.28 -17.42
C ARG A 215 14.84 -6.34 -16.40
N LEU A 216 14.90 -5.96 -15.13
CA LEU A 216 15.27 -6.84 -14.03
C LEU A 216 14.14 -7.79 -13.59
N GLY A 217 12.89 -7.55 -14.02
CA GLY A 217 11.73 -8.31 -13.60
C GLY A 217 11.19 -7.88 -12.25
N MET A 218 11.30 -6.60 -11.91
CA MET A 218 10.68 -6.00 -10.71
C MET A 218 9.28 -5.50 -11.04
N MET A 219 8.38 -5.56 -10.06
CA MET A 219 7.09 -4.90 -10.12
C MET A 219 7.25 -3.39 -9.91
N ILE A 220 6.36 -2.61 -10.53
CA ILE A 220 6.32 -1.15 -10.38
C ILE A 220 5.17 -0.79 -9.45
N ASP A 221 5.49 -0.03 -8.40
CA ASP A 221 4.52 0.57 -7.49
C ASP A 221 4.23 2.02 -7.88
N ALA A 222 2.99 2.33 -8.12
CA ALA A 222 2.56 3.68 -8.47
C ALA A 222 1.74 4.37 -7.37
N SER A 223 1.77 3.86 -6.12
CA SER A 223 0.89 4.36 -5.04
C SER A 223 1.03 5.84 -4.77
N HIS A 224 2.14 6.44 -4.69
CA HIS A 224 2.31 7.87 -4.37
C HIS A 224 2.37 8.78 -5.60
N ALA A 225 2.35 8.21 -6.78
CA ALA A 225 2.43 8.95 -8.02
C ALA A 225 1.19 9.84 -8.25
N ALA A 226 1.39 11.06 -8.75
CA ALA A 226 0.30 11.87 -9.26
C ALA A 226 -0.44 11.14 -10.40
N ASP A 227 -1.69 11.47 -10.68
CA ASP A 227 -2.47 10.84 -11.75
C ASP A 227 -1.73 10.88 -13.10
N SER A 228 -1.09 12.02 -13.44
CA SER A 228 -0.27 12.16 -14.64
C SER A 228 0.96 11.26 -14.63
N ALA A 229 1.58 11.07 -13.46
CA ALA A 229 2.72 10.18 -13.31
C ALA A 229 2.29 8.72 -13.41
N LEU A 230 1.17 8.32 -12.80
CA LEU A 230 0.60 6.98 -12.95
C LEU A 230 0.29 6.64 -14.42
N GLU A 231 -0.35 7.57 -15.16
CA GLU A 231 -0.64 7.38 -16.59
C GLU A 231 0.66 7.21 -17.39
N ALA A 232 1.69 8.05 -17.14
CA ALA A 232 2.98 7.95 -17.80
C ALA A 232 3.74 6.65 -17.42
N ILE A 233 3.66 6.20 -16.16
CA ILE A 233 4.23 4.91 -15.73
C ILE A 233 3.56 3.76 -16.49
N MET A 234 2.24 3.75 -16.63
CA MET A 234 1.51 2.72 -17.38
C MET A 234 1.89 2.71 -18.87
N GLU A 235 2.16 3.88 -19.48
CA GLU A 235 2.60 3.97 -20.88
C GLU A 235 4.02 3.42 -21.08
N VAL A 236 4.90 3.57 -20.11
CA VAL A 236 6.32 3.17 -20.18
C VAL A 236 6.54 1.74 -19.73
N SER A 237 5.78 1.28 -18.72
CA SER A 237 5.95 -0.05 -18.15
C SER A 237 5.57 -1.14 -19.13
N SER A 238 6.39 -2.20 -19.22
CA SER A 238 6.10 -3.40 -20.01
C SER A 238 5.26 -4.43 -19.27
N THR A 239 4.93 -4.16 -18.00
CA THR A 239 4.13 -5.04 -17.13
C THR A 239 3.09 -4.24 -16.38
N PRO A 240 1.97 -4.84 -15.97
CA PRO A 240 0.96 -4.16 -15.16
C PRO A 240 1.53 -3.59 -13.88
N VAL A 241 0.97 -2.45 -13.43
CA VAL A 241 1.41 -1.76 -12.22
C VAL A 241 0.67 -2.26 -10.97
N VAL A 242 1.29 -2.04 -9.82
CA VAL A 242 0.69 -2.19 -8.50
C VAL A 242 0.46 -0.81 -7.91
N LEU A 243 -0.70 -0.58 -7.30
CA LEU A 243 -0.92 0.48 -6.34
C LEU A 243 -0.86 -0.17 -4.96
N SER A 244 0.30 -0.19 -4.33
CA SER A 244 0.59 -1.04 -3.15
C SER A 244 -0.21 -0.66 -1.91
N HIS A 245 -0.68 0.60 -1.80
CA HIS A 245 -1.52 1.10 -0.71
C HIS A 245 -2.24 2.40 -1.13
N THR A 246 -3.45 2.29 -1.62
CA THR A 246 -4.20 3.41 -2.20
C THR A 246 -5.69 3.30 -1.84
N GLY A 247 -6.38 4.43 -1.70
CA GLY A 247 -7.83 4.50 -1.52
C GLY A 247 -8.56 4.92 -2.79
N VAL A 248 -9.87 5.13 -2.72
CA VAL A 248 -10.73 5.53 -3.84
C VAL A 248 -11.30 6.94 -3.63
N SER A 249 -11.03 7.86 -4.56
CA SER A 249 -11.36 9.28 -4.41
C SER A 249 -12.85 9.59 -4.51
N SER A 250 -13.64 8.73 -5.14
CA SER A 250 -15.11 8.88 -5.19
C SER A 250 -15.79 8.67 -3.85
N LEU A 251 -15.12 8.04 -2.86
CA LEU A 251 -15.60 7.95 -1.49
C LEU A 251 -15.01 9.05 -0.59
N TYR A 252 -13.75 9.38 -0.78
CA TYR A 252 -13.10 10.48 -0.07
C TYR A 252 -12.07 11.15 -1.00
N ASP A 253 -12.34 12.41 -1.35
CA ASP A 253 -11.52 13.21 -2.26
C ASP A 253 -10.20 13.64 -1.59
N HIS A 254 -9.23 12.75 -1.67
CA HIS A 254 -7.88 12.95 -1.17
C HIS A 254 -6.86 12.72 -2.28
N PRO A 255 -5.78 13.50 -2.39
CA PRO A 255 -4.79 13.36 -3.47
C PRO A 255 -4.14 11.97 -3.56
N ARG A 256 -4.10 11.23 -2.45
CA ARG A 256 -3.57 9.86 -2.40
C ARG A 256 -4.52 8.81 -2.97
N ASN A 257 -5.75 9.18 -3.29
CA ASN A 257 -6.79 8.27 -3.73
C ASN A 257 -6.97 8.33 -5.25
N ILE A 258 -7.22 7.17 -5.85
CA ILE A 258 -7.43 7.02 -7.29
C ILE A 258 -8.89 7.27 -7.67
N SER A 259 -9.14 7.90 -8.82
CA SER A 259 -10.49 8.03 -9.36
C SER A 259 -10.98 6.69 -9.95
N ASP A 260 -12.32 6.50 -9.99
CA ASP A 260 -12.93 5.31 -10.59
C ASP A 260 -12.52 5.10 -12.05
N ASP A 261 -12.34 6.21 -12.81
CA ASP A 261 -11.95 6.12 -14.21
C ASP A 261 -10.50 5.66 -14.37
N LEU A 262 -9.61 6.16 -13.51
CA LEU A 262 -8.20 5.75 -13.54
C LEU A 262 -8.03 4.33 -12.97
N LEU A 263 -8.82 3.96 -11.95
CA LEU A 263 -8.89 2.59 -11.45
C LEU A 263 -9.31 1.59 -12.55
N ARG A 264 -10.29 1.94 -13.37
CA ARG A 264 -10.69 1.12 -14.55
C ARG A 264 -9.55 1.00 -15.56
N LYS A 265 -8.76 2.05 -15.78
CA LYS A 265 -7.59 2.01 -16.67
C LYS A 265 -6.52 1.05 -16.12
N VAL A 266 -6.20 1.17 -14.83
CA VAL A 266 -5.25 0.27 -14.14
C VAL A 266 -5.68 -1.18 -14.27
N ALA A 267 -6.96 -1.47 -14.02
CA ALA A 267 -7.50 -2.83 -14.15
C ALA A 267 -7.51 -3.33 -15.61
N ALA A 268 -7.83 -2.47 -16.57
CA ALA A 268 -7.82 -2.83 -18.00
C ALA A 268 -6.41 -3.18 -18.52
N ASP A 269 -5.37 -2.57 -17.90
CA ASP A 269 -3.96 -2.90 -18.15
C ASP A 269 -3.50 -4.16 -17.38
N GLY A 270 -4.36 -4.74 -16.55
CA GLY A 270 -4.08 -5.92 -15.74
C GLY A 270 -3.51 -5.62 -14.36
N GLY A 271 -3.39 -4.36 -13.98
CA GLY A 271 -2.86 -3.91 -12.69
C GLY A 271 -3.76 -4.25 -11.50
N VAL A 272 -3.33 -3.89 -10.30
CA VAL A 272 -4.03 -4.15 -9.04
C VAL A 272 -3.95 -2.97 -8.10
N ILE A 273 -5.07 -2.67 -7.42
CA ILE A 273 -5.12 -1.75 -6.28
C ILE A 273 -5.12 -2.55 -4.99
N GLN A 274 -4.27 -2.15 -4.04
CA GLN A 274 -4.23 -2.67 -2.69
C GLN A 274 -4.79 -1.59 -1.76
N ILE A 275 -5.83 -1.92 -1.00
CA ILE A 275 -6.59 -0.92 -0.24
C ILE A 275 -5.86 -0.51 1.02
N ASN A 276 -5.69 0.81 1.18
CA ASN A 276 -5.02 1.44 2.31
C ASN A 276 -5.97 1.58 3.51
N ALA A 277 -5.45 1.34 4.72
CA ALA A 277 -6.18 1.50 5.98
C ALA A 277 -5.72 2.75 6.78
N LEU A 278 -5.02 3.70 6.16
CA LEU A 278 -4.65 4.95 6.80
C LEU A 278 -5.87 5.88 6.87
N GLY A 279 -6.40 6.09 8.11
CA GLY A 279 -7.67 6.78 8.34
C GLY A 279 -7.78 8.15 7.69
N ALA A 280 -6.70 8.95 7.71
CA ALA A 280 -6.68 10.28 7.10
C ALA A 280 -6.81 10.28 5.56
N TYR A 281 -6.64 9.12 4.90
CA TYR A 281 -6.82 8.99 3.44
C TYR A 281 -8.19 8.44 3.05
N ILE A 282 -8.98 8.00 4.02
CA ILE A 282 -10.28 7.39 3.76
C ILE A 282 -11.45 8.14 4.42
N GLU A 283 -11.15 9.09 5.33
CA GLU A 283 -12.16 9.88 6.04
C GLU A 283 -11.59 11.22 6.51
N ASP A 284 -12.45 12.25 6.65
CA ASP A 284 -12.09 13.53 7.27
C ASP A 284 -12.08 13.38 8.80
N LEU A 285 -10.89 13.32 9.36
CA LEU A 285 -10.67 13.11 10.79
C LEU A 285 -10.34 14.44 11.46
N GLU A 286 -11.32 15.05 12.15
CA GLU A 286 -11.10 16.28 12.89
C GLU A 286 -10.22 16.01 14.14
N PRO A 287 -9.03 16.67 14.25
CA PRO A 287 -8.19 16.53 15.43
C PRO A 287 -8.86 17.14 16.65
N PRO A 288 -8.67 16.61 17.87
CA PRO A 288 -9.10 17.25 19.10
C PRO A 288 -8.53 18.67 19.22
N ALA A 289 -9.30 19.61 19.79
CA ALA A 289 -8.89 21.00 19.92
C ALA A 289 -7.56 21.12 20.71
N GLU A 290 -7.41 20.33 21.76
CA GLU A 290 -6.20 20.27 22.58
C GLU A 290 -4.97 19.82 21.77
N ARG A 291 -5.17 18.91 20.80
CA ARG A 291 -4.12 18.50 19.87
C ARG A 291 -3.71 19.65 18.95
N VAL A 292 -4.70 20.37 18.40
CA VAL A 292 -4.43 21.52 17.53
C VAL A 292 -3.61 22.57 18.27
N GLU A 293 -4.02 22.92 19.52
CA GLU A 293 -3.27 23.86 20.37
C GLU A 293 -1.85 23.37 20.68
N ALA A 294 -1.68 22.08 21.02
CA ALA A 294 -0.38 21.50 21.32
C ALA A 294 0.54 21.46 20.09
N MET A 295 0.01 21.15 18.91
CA MET A 295 0.78 21.16 17.65
C MET A 295 1.15 22.58 17.22
N GLN A 296 0.27 23.56 17.46
CA GLN A 296 0.60 24.97 17.25
C GLN A 296 1.74 25.41 18.16
N ALA A 297 1.66 25.09 19.45
CA ALA A 297 2.72 25.40 20.41
C ALA A 297 4.05 24.74 20.04
N LEU A 298 4.01 23.49 19.55
CA LEU A 298 5.19 22.81 19.02
C LEU A 298 5.78 23.55 17.81
N SER A 299 4.95 23.99 16.87
CA SER A 299 5.41 24.78 15.71
C SER A 299 6.07 26.09 16.14
N GLU A 300 5.48 26.79 17.13
CA GLU A 300 6.03 28.04 17.69
C GLU A 300 7.37 27.78 18.40
N GLU A 301 7.51 26.69 19.17
CA GLU A 301 8.77 26.30 19.83
C GLU A 301 9.93 26.16 18.84
N PHE A 302 9.64 25.66 17.66
CA PHE A 302 10.62 25.50 16.59
C PHE A 302 10.54 26.59 15.50
N SER A 303 9.94 27.75 15.84
CA SER A 303 9.87 28.95 14.98
C SER A 303 9.22 28.70 13.62
N GLY A 304 8.31 27.73 13.51
CA GLY A 304 7.65 27.36 12.26
C GLY A 304 8.60 26.74 11.21
N ILE A 305 9.80 26.37 11.61
CA ILE A 305 10.77 25.70 10.71
C ILE A 305 10.28 24.29 10.43
N SER A 306 10.34 23.88 9.18
CA SER A 306 10.01 22.51 8.78
C SER A 306 10.88 21.50 9.55
N PRO A 307 10.31 20.40 10.06
CA PRO A 307 11.10 19.35 10.72
C PRO A 307 12.26 18.81 9.87
N PHE A 308 12.15 18.90 8.56
CA PHE A 308 13.18 18.46 7.62
C PHE A 308 14.39 19.44 7.56
N ASP A 309 14.17 20.70 7.93
CA ASP A 309 15.20 21.76 7.92
C ASP A 309 15.85 21.95 9.29
N LEU A 310 15.39 21.26 10.34
CA LEU A 310 15.96 21.31 11.68
C LEU A 310 17.32 20.60 11.73
N SER A 311 18.22 21.12 12.55
CA SER A 311 19.46 20.38 12.91
C SER A 311 19.11 19.03 13.57
N SER A 312 20.05 18.07 13.56
CA SER A 312 19.83 16.73 14.11
C SER A 312 19.34 16.76 15.57
N ASN A 313 19.90 17.59 16.42
CA ASN A 313 19.48 17.70 17.83
C ASN A 313 18.11 18.36 17.99
N GLU A 314 17.79 19.34 17.16
CA GLU A 314 16.45 19.98 17.16
C GLU A 314 15.39 19.03 16.64
N ARG A 315 15.70 18.27 15.59
CA ARG A 315 14.80 17.26 15.05
C ARG A 315 14.49 16.18 16.08
N GLU A 316 15.49 15.68 16.81
CA GLU A 316 15.28 14.71 17.88
C GLU A 316 14.33 15.26 18.97
N ARG A 317 14.54 16.51 19.40
CA ARG A 317 13.65 17.18 20.36
C ARG A 317 12.23 17.37 19.79
N TYR A 318 12.12 17.80 18.53
CA TYR A 318 10.84 17.95 17.86
C TYR A 318 10.06 16.63 17.81
N LEU A 319 10.73 15.54 17.41
CA LEU A 319 10.11 14.22 17.32
C LEU A 319 9.67 13.70 18.69
N ALA A 320 10.46 13.90 19.74
CA ALA A 320 10.09 13.52 21.11
C ALA A 320 8.85 14.30 21.59
N ARG A 321 8.78 15.63 21.34
CA ARG A 321 7.62 16.45 21.69
C ARG A 321 6.38 16.08 20.87
N ARG A 322 6.57 15.81 19.60
CA ARG A 322 5.47 15.34 18.73
C ARG A 322 4.93 13.99 19.19
N GLN A 323 5.79 13.08 19.62
CA GLN A 323 5.38 11.80 20.18
C GLN A 323 4.56 11.97 21.45
N GLU A 324 4.99 12.84 22.38
CA GLU A 324 4.23 13.18 23.59
C GLU A 324 2.82 13.72 23.26
N ILE A 325 2.71 14.58 22.24
CA ILE A 325 1.41 15.10 21.77
C ILE A 325 0.56 13.95 21.19
N ASN A 326 1.14 13.08 20.40
CA ASN A 326 0.45 11.92 19.81
C ASN A 326 -0.10 10.97 20.89
N GLU A 327 0.64 10.78 21.98
CA GLU A 327 0.23 9.93 23.10
C GLU A 327 -0.82 10.61 23.99
N THR A 328 -0.71 11.94 24.18
CA THR A 328 -1.59 12.68 25.09
C THR A 328 -2.91 13.05 24.41
N TYR A 329 -2.85 13.41 23.15
CA TYR A 329 -3.99 13.87 22.34
C TYR A 329 -4.01 13.11 21.00
N PRO A 330 -4.32 11.79 21.00
CA PRO A 330 -4.31 10.99 19.79
C PRO A 330 -5.29 11.54 18.75
N MET A 331 -4.97 11.35 17.47
CA MET A 331 -5.93 11.55 16.40
C MET A 331 -7.09 10.57 16.56
N PRO A 332 -8.32 10.95 16.22
CA PRO A 332 -9.39 9.97 16.06
C PRO A 332 -9.05 8.97 14.96
N LEU A 333 -9.65 7.80 15.04
CA LEU A 333 -9.48 6.74 14.06
C LEU A 333 -10.69 6.71 13.13
N SER A 334 -10.46 6.44 11.87
CA SER A 334 -11.50 5.94 10.99
C SER A 334 -11.97 4.55 11.47
N SER A 335 -13.06 4.06 10.92
CA SER A 335 -13.64 2.77 11.33
C SER A 335 -13.34 1.66 10.32
N PHE A 336 -13.46 0.41 10.79
CA PHE A 336 -13.41 -0.76 9.94
C PHE A 336 -14.45 -0.73 8.82
N ASP A 337 -15.66 -0.19 9.10
CA ASP A 337 -16.71 -0.08 8.07
C ASP A 337 -16.30 0.89 6.95
N VAL A 338 -15.71 2.05 7.28
CA VAL A 338 -15.21 3.01 6.28
C VAL A 338 -14.08 2.41 5.43
N PHE A 339 -13.18 1.66 6.07
CA PHE A 339 -12.15 0.91 5.34
C PHE A 339 -12.76 -0.13 4.39
N MET A 340 -13.74 -0.91 4.86
CA MET A 340 -14.43 -1.90 4.03
C MET A 340 -15.22 -1.26 2.88
N ASP A 341 -15.80 -0.07 3.09
CA ASP A 341 -16.46 0.68 2.02
C ASP A 341 -15.49 1.01 0.88
N GLN A 342 -14.24 1.41 1.17
CA GLN A 342 -13.18 1.60 0.17
C GLN A 342 -12.93 0.33 -0.63
N MET A 343 -12.75 -0.79 0.06
CA MET A 343 -12.47 -2.10 -0.57
C MET A 343 -13.65 -2.58 -1.40
N LEU A 344 -14.87 -2.52 -0.86
CA LEU A 344 -16.08 -2.97 -1.55
C LEU A 344 -16.40 -2.09 -2.76
N HIS A 345 -16.14 -0.78 -2.69
CA HIS A 345 -16.29 0.11 -3.84
C HIS A 345 -15.31 -0.27 -4.96
N ALA A 346 -14.02 -0.45 -4.65
CA ALA A 346 -13.04 -0.89 -5.64
C ALA A 346 -13.43 -2.24 -6.27
N LEU A 347 -13.85 -3.21 -5.44
CA LEU A 347 -14.35 -4.50 -5.90
C LEU A 347 -15.58 -4.38 -6.81
N ALA A 348 -16.49 -3.45 -6.53
CA ALA A 348 -17.65 -3.18 -7.38
C ALA A 348 -17.29 -2.56 -8.73
N ILE A 349 -16.20 -1.79 -8.79
CA ILE A 349 -15.73 -1.09 -10.01
C ILE A 349 -14.94 -2.04 -10.93
N VAL A 350 -14.00 -2.84 -10.38
CA VAL A 350 -13.02 -3.59 -11.17
C VAL A 350 -13.01 -5.10 -10.90
N GLY A 351 -13.79 -5.56 -9.95
CA GLY A 351 -13.88 -6.99 -9.58
C GLY A 351 -12.70 -7.51 -8.78
N PRO A 352 -12.82 -8.78 -8.31
CA PRO A 352 -11.85 -9.37 -7.38
C PRO A 352 -10.48 -9.67 -8.01
N ASP A 353 -10.34 -9.63 -9.33
CA ASP A 353 -9.06 -9.85 -10.03
C ASP A 353 -8.08 -8.66 -9.92
N HIS A 354 -8.56 -7.51 -9.41
CA HIS A 354 -7.81 -6.24 -9.43
C HIS A 354 -7.76 -5.54 -8.08
N VAL A 355 -8.20 -6.18 -7.01
CA VAL A 355 -8.22 -5.60 -5.66
C VAL A 355 -7.49 -6.52 -4.68
N GLY A 356 -6.83 -5.95 -3.68
CA GLY A 356 -6.19 -6.67 -2.60
C GLY A 356 -5.95 -5.80 -1.37
N MET A 357 -5.02 -6.22 -0.51
CA MET A 357 -4.73 -5.62 0.80
C MET A 357 -3.35 -4.98 0.84
N GLY A 358 -3.30 -3.70 1.20
CA GLY A 358 -2.08 -2.94 1.44
C GLY A 358 -2.35 -1.90 2.51
N ALA A 359 -2.46 -2.35 3.77
CA ALA A 359 -3.04 -1.54 4.83
C ALA A 359 -2.13 -0.46 5.39
N ASP A 360 -0.86 -0.41 4.97
CA ASP A 360 0.12 0.55 5.47
C ASP A 360 0.46 0.33 6.97
N TRP A 361 0.60 -0.94 7.35
CA TRP A 361 0.92 -1.34 8.72
C TRP A 361 2.28 -0.81 9.15
N ASP A 362 2.33 -0.27 10.37
CA ASP A 362 3.47 0.42 10.97
C ASP A 362 3.88 1.74 10.26
N GLY A 363 3.27 2.09 9.11
CA GLY A 363 3.46 3.34 8.37
C GLY A 363 2.41 4.41 8.68
N GLY A 364 1.28 3.99 9.23
CA GLY A 364 0.18 4.89 9.60
C GLY A 364 -1.19 4.25 9.45
N GLY A 365 -1.24 3.07 8.89
CA GLY A 365 -2.45 2.29 8.69
C GLY A 365 -3.09 1.80 10.00
N GLY A 366 -4.23 1.16 9.83
CA GLY A 366 -5.07 0.68 10.93
C GLY A 366 -6.20 1.62 11.28
N VAL A 367 -7.36 1.05 11.56
CA VAL A 367 -8.62 1.73 11.86
C VAL A 367 -9.24 1.14 13.11
N ALA A 368 -10.19 1.85 13.74
CA ALA A 368 -10.95 1.31 14.87
C ALA A 368 -11.67 0.01 14.47
N GLY A 369 -11.39 -1.06 15.16
CA GLY A 369 -11.91 -2.41 14.86
C GLY A 369 -10.99 -3.26 13.97
N MET A 370 -9.94 -2.67 13.38
CA MET A 370 -8.82 -3.35 12.70
C MET A 370 -7.53 -2.58 13.02
N GLU A 371 -6.98 -2.76 14.21
CA GLU A 371 -5.93 -1.94 14.77
C GLU A 371 -4.52 -2.50 14.52
N ASP A 372 -4.42 -3.78 14.25
CA ASP A 372 -3.19 -4.48 13.87
C ASP A 372 -3.51 -5.72 13.01
N VAL A 373 -2.48 -6.41 12.53
CA VAL A 373 -2.65 -7.55 11.63
C VAL A 373 -3.39 -8.73 12.25
N SER A 374 -3.61 -8.80 13.56
CA SER A 374 -4.40 -9.86 14.20
C SER A 374 -5.91 -9.76 13.89
N ASP A 375 -6.33 -8.63 13.34
CA ASP A 375 -7.72 -8.36 12.98
C ASP A 375 -8.07 -8.72 11.51
N LEU A 376 -7.09 -9.12 10.68
CA LEU A 376 -7.29 -9.45 9.28
C LEU A 376 -8.42 -10.47 8.99
N PRO A 377 -8.69 -11.48 9.85
CA PRO A 377 -9.84 -12.37 9.63
C PRO A 377 -11.18 -11.67 9.51
N LYS A 378 -11.36 -10.47 10.07
CA LYS A 378 -12.60 -9.69 9.97
C LYS A 378 -12.87 -9.22 8.53
N VAL A 379 -11.80 -8.93 7.75
CA VAL A 379 -11.94 -8.60 6.33
C VAL A 379 -12.48 -9.80 5.55
N THR A 380 -11.98 -10.99 5.82
CA THR A 380 -12.50 -12.23 5.23
C THR A 380 -13.97 -12.47 5.61
N GLU A 381 -14.32 -12.27 6.88
CA GLU A 381 -15.72 -12.39 7.36
C GLU A 381 -16.62 -11.44 6.57
N ARG A 382 -16.26 -10.14 6.50
CA ARG A 382 -17.07 -9.14 5.79
C ARG A 382 -17.19 -9.42 4.29
N LEU A 383 -16.10 -9.86 3.63
CA LEU A 383 -16.17 -10.23 2.21
C LEU A 383 -17.08 -11.45 1.97
N LEU A 384 -17.09 -12.44 2.85
CA LEU A 384 -18.03 -13.57 2.78
C LEU A 384 -19.49 -13.12 2.99
N GLU A 385 -19.75 -12.20 3.93
CA GLU A 385 -21.07 -11.61 4.14
C GLU A 385 -21.59 -10.86 2.90
N GLU A 386 -20.68 -10.21 2.16
CA GLU A 386 -20.98 -9.54 0.89
C GLU A 386 -21.12 -10.53 -0.29
N GLY A 387 -20.86 -11.82 -0.08
CA GLY A 387 -21.09 -12.89 -1.06
C GLY A 387 -19.90 -13.21 -1.96
N TYR A 388 -18.68 -12.75 -1.61
CA TYR A 388 -17.45 -13.14 -2.33
C TYR A 388 -17.13 -14.61 -2.07
N SER A 389 -16.71 -15.32 -3.11
CA SER A 389 -16.37 -16.74 -3.05
C SER A 389 -14.97 -16.96 -2.45
N LYS A 390 -14.67 -18.23 -2.13
CA LYS A 390 -13.31 -18.61 -1.70
C LYS A 390 -12.27 -18.27 -2.76
N GLU A 391 -12.59 -18.48 -4.04
CA GLU A 391 -11.73 -18.15 -5.18
C GLU A 391 -11.47 -16.64 -5.29
N ASP A 392 -12.47 -15.81 -4.96
CA ASP A 392 -12.28 -14.35 -4.91
C ASP A 392 -11.36 -13.95 -3.74
N LEU A 393 -11.53 -14.59 -2.57
CA LEU A 393 -10.67 -14.38 -1.42
C LEU A 393 -9.21 -14.79 -1.70
N GLU A 394 -8.97 -15.90 -2.40
CA GLU A 394 -7.63 -16.34 -2.83
C GLU A 394 -6.96 -15.29 -3.71
N LYS A 395 -7.71 -14.61 -4.57
CA LYS A 395 -7.20 -13.50 -5.41
C LYS A 395 -6.88 -12.27 -4.56
N ILE A 396 -7.83 -11.83 -3.73
CA ILE A 396 -7.74 -10.60 -2.93
C ILE A 396 -6.57 -10.68 -1.94
N TRP A 397 -6.38 -11.79 -1.26
CA TRP A 397 -5.38 -11.92 -0.20
C TRP A 397 -3.93 -12.07 -0.67
N GLY A 398 -3.69 -12.52 -1.89
CA GLY A 398 -2.31 -12.67 -2.37
C GLY A 398 -2.21 -13.01 -3.85
N GLY A 399 -3.23 -13.70 -4.38
CA GLY A 399 -3.20 -14.22 -5.76
C GLY A 399 -2.98 -13.15 -6.81
N ASN A 400 -3.64 -11.98 -6.68
CA ASN A 400 -3.49 -10.86 -7.62
C ASN A 400 -2.06 -10.29 -7.60
N LEU A 401 -1.48 -10.11 -6.43
CA LEU A 401 -0.14 -9.59 -6.26
C LEU A 401 0.91 -10.56 -6.86
N LEU A 402 0.76 -11.86 -6.58
CA LEU A 402 1.62 -12.89 -7.15
C LEU A 402 1.45 -13.04 -8.67
N ARG A 403 0.24 -12.79 -9.19
CA ARG A 403 0.00 -12.74 -10.65
C ARG A 403 0.84 -11.65 -11.30
N ILE A 404 0.84 -10.44 -10.76
CA ILE A 404 1.66 -9.32 -11.27
C ILE A 404 3.16 -9.68 -11.17
N MET A 405 3.58 -10.25 -10.06
CA MET A 405 4.98 -10.65 -9.86
C MET A 405 5.42 -11.68 -10.90
N ARG A 406 4.61 -12.71 -11.18
CA ARG A 406 4.90 -13.70 -12.25
C ARG A 406 4.99 -13.04 -13.62
N GLN A 407 4.17 -12.01 -13.90
CA GLN A 407 4.25 -11.26 -15.16
C GLN A 407 5.53 -10.43 -15.25
N ALA A 408 5.97 -9.80 -14.15
CA ALA A 408 7.22 -9.07 -14.10
C ALA A 408 8.43 -10.02 -14.28
N GLU A 409 8.43 -11.17 -13.62
CA GLU A 409 9.46 -12.20 -13.78
C GLU A 409 9.54 -12.73 -15.22
N ALA A 410 8.39 -12.96 -15.85
CA ALA A 410 8.30 -13.44 -17.23
C ALA A 410 8.78 -12.39 -18.26
N ALA A 411 8.66 -11.10 -17.93
CA ALA A 411 9.11 -10.00 -18.77
C ALA A 411 10.60 -9.67 -18.61
N LYS A 412 11.29 -10.27 -17.61
CA LYS A 412 12.70 -10.05 -17.34
C LYS A 412 13.55 -10.28 -18.59
N GLN A 413 14.45 -9.33 -18.85
CA GLN A 413 15.40 -9.39 -19.97
C GLN A 413 16.81 -9.74 -19.45
N ASN A 414 17.53 -10.57 -20.21
CA ASN A 414 18.92 -10.98 -19.90
C ASN A 414 19.94 -9.91 -20.30
#